data_1fd66e348692dbbbdfd42bcc49af7aec
#
_entry.id   1fd66e348692dbbbdfd42bcc49af7aec
#
_cell.length_a   1.000
_cell.length_b   1.000
_cell.length_c   1.000
_cell.angle_alpha   90.00
_cell.angle_beta   90.00
_cell.angle_gamma   90.00
#
_symmetry.space_group_name_H-M   'P 1'
#
loop_
_entity.id
_entity.type
_entity.pdbx_description
1 polymer ?
#
loop_
_entity_poly.entity_id
_entity_poly.type
_entity_poly.pdbx_seq_one_letter_code
_entity_poly.pdbx_strand_id
1 'polypeptide(L)'
;MNNRTAHIKDKRLQLQEKILLSIVGKDAAITIFDIGACEGENSIRYAKLFPNANIFTFEPFPTNFEMVQQNISNFEVKNVHPISICLSNSIGETSFYVSSGKPGDAEN
;
A
#
# COMPACT_ATOMS: atom_id res chain seq x y z
N MET A 1 -16.65 9.49 4.62
CA MET A 1 -15.21 9.13 4.43
C MET A 1 -14.93 7.91 5.30
N ASN A 2 -14.43 6.83 4.73
CA ASN A 2 -14.05 5.67 5.51
C ASN A 2 -12.72 5.91 6.25
N ASN A 3 -12.38 5.02 7.17
CA ASN A 3 -11.18 5.16 8.00
C ASN A 3 -9.88 5.18 7.18
N ARG A 4 -9.84 4.44 6.07
CA ARG A 4 -8.64 4.38 5.22
C ARG A 4 -8.46 5.65 4.42
N THR A 5 -9.54 6.23 3.91
CA THR A 5 -9.48 7.54 3.25
C THR A 5 -9.03 8.62 4.23
N ALA A 6 -9.55 8.60 5.44
CA ALA A 6 -9.11 9.52 6.48
C ALA A 6 -7.63 9.35 6.80
N HIS A 7 -7.15 8.10 6.84
CA HIS A 7 -5.74 7.80 7.05
C HIS A 7 -4.85 8.37 5.94
N ILE A 8 -5.27 8.23 4.68
CA ILE A 8 -4.52 8.80 3.56
C ILE A 8 -4.41 10.32 3.68
N LYS A 9 -5.48 10.98 4.11
CA LYS A 9 -5.55 12.44 4.22
C LYS A 9 -4.93 12.99 5.49
N ASP A 10 -4.62 12.16 6.46
CA ASP A 10 -4.06 12.61 7.73
C ASP A 10 -2.66 13.16 7.51
N LYS A 11 -2.44 14.41 7.89
CA LYS A 11 -1.15 15.09 7.71
C LYS A 11 -0.14 14.77 8.80
N ARG A 12 -0.57 14.09 9.87
CA ARG A 12 0.34 13.70 10.95
C ARG A 12 1.17 12.52 10.49
N LEU A 13 2.48 12.61 10.68
CA LEU A 13 3.37 11.51 10.33
C LEU A 13 3.25 10.38 11.33
N GLN A 14 3.21 9.14 10.83
CA GLN A 14 3.29 7.95 11.66
C GLN A 14 4.75 7.69 12.05
N LEU A 15 4.96 6.87 13.07
CA LEU A 15 6.31 6.61 13.58
C LEU A 15 7.23 6.06 12.51
N GLN A 16 6.79 5.07 11.73
CA GLN A 16 7.60 4.49 10.66
C GLN A 16 7.92 5.50 9.57
N GLU A 17 7.01 6.42 9.29
CA GLU A 17 7.24 7.49 8.32
C GLU A 17 8.30 8.47 8.83
N LYS A 18 8.22 8.83 10.10
CA LYS A 18 9.22 9.73 10.72
C LYS A 18 10.61 9.09 10.72
N ILE A 19 10.69 7.81 11.05
CA ILE A 19 11.96 7.09 11.08
C ILE A 19 12.57 7.05 9.68
N LEU A 20 11.80 6.64 8.69
CA LEU A 20 12.30 6.55 7.32
C LEU A 20 12.72 7.92 6.79
N LEU A 21 11.90 8.93 7.03
CA LEU A 21 12.21 10.31 6.63
C LEU A 21 13.53 10.82 7.25
N SER A 22 13.77 10.48 8.52
CA SER A 22 15.01 10.90 9.20
C SER A 22 16.25 10.18 8.65
N ILE A 23 16.08 8.95 8.15
CA ILE A 23 17.21 8.17 7.62
C ILE A 23 17.57 8.59 6.20
N VAL A 24 16.57 8.75 5.32
CA VAL A 24 16.83 8.94 3.89
C VAL A 24 16.51 10.33 3.37
N GLY A 25 15.65 11.10 4.06
CA GLY A 25 15.20 12.40 3.59
C GLY A 25 14.10 12.32 2.53
N LYS A 26 13.34 13.41 2.41
CA LYS A 26 12.13 13.40 1.54
C LYS A 26 12.45 13.32 0.05
N ASP A 27 13.63 13.73 -0.39
CA ASP A 27 14.02 13.74 -1.79
C ASP A 27 14.69 12.44 -2.24
N ALA A 28 14.75 11.46 -1.36
CA ALA A 28 15.41 10.19 -1.64
C ALA A 28 14.74 9.43 -2.77
N ALA A 29 15.54 8.93 -3.71
CA ALA A 29 15.09 8.07 -4.82
C ALA A 29 15.14 6.60 -4.38
N ILE A 30 14.37 6.26 -3.38
CA ILE A 30 14.34 4.92 -2.80
C ILE A 30 13.25 4.06 -3.42
N THR A 31 13.34 2.75 -3.22
CA THR A 31 12.31 1.78 -3.60
C THR A 31 11.67 1.24 -2.34
N ILE A 32 10.34 1.24 -2.30
CA ILE A 32 9.56 0.75 -1.17
C ILE A 32 8.66 -0.38 -1.66
N PHE A 33 8.65 -1.50 -0.94
CA PHE A 33 7.71 -2.59 -1.18
C PHE A 33 6.64 -2.58 -0.08
N ASP A 34 5.39 -2.43 -0.48
CA ASP A 34 4.24 -2.52 0.40
C ASP A 34 3.52 -3.84 0.13
N ILE A 35 3.70 -4.81 1.02
CA ILE A 35 3.23 -6.17 0.84
C ILE A 35 1.95 -6.37 1.64
N GLY A 36 0.88 -6.84 0.96
CA GLY A 36 -0.43 -6.95 1.59
C GLY A 36 -1.05 -5.59 1.83
N ALA A 37 -1.10 -4.79 0.79
CA ALA A 37 -1.37 -3.35 0.88
C ALA A 37 -2.82 -2.99 1.18
N CYS A 38 -3.74 -3.93 1.21
CA CYS A 38 -5.17 -3.68 1.38
C CYS A 38 -5.72 -2.73 0.32
N GLU A 39 -6.04 -1.49 0.66
CA GLU A 39 -6.52 -0.48 -0.28
C GLU A 39 -5.42 0.51 -0.70
N GLY A 40 -4.18 0.24 -0.33
CA GLY A 40 -3.03 1.05 -0.73
C GLY A 40 -2.82 2.31 0.09
N GLU A 41 -3.47 2.42 1.24
CA GLU A 41 -3.42 3.64 2.06
C GLU A 41 -2.01 4.02 2.49
N ASN A 42 -1.19 3.05 2.89
CA ASN A 42 0.19 3.32 3.28
C ASN A 42 1.07 3.64 2.07
N SER A 43 0.87 2.94 0.96
CA SER A 43 1.60 3.21 -0.28
C SER A 43 1.40 4.64 -0.75
N ILE A 44 0.16 5.13 -0.71
CA ILE A 44 -0.16 6.49 -1.15
C ILE A 44 0.49 7.51 -0.20
N ARG A 45 0.48 7.25 1.10
CA ARG A 45 1.15 8.12 2.06
C ARG A 45 2.65 8.20 1.78
N TYR A 46 3.31 7.06 1.55
CA TYR A 46 4.73 7.04 1.20
C TYR A 46 5.00 7.77 -0.13
N ALA A 47 4.13 7.59 -1.11
CA ALA A 47 4.27 8.25 -2.40
C ALA A 47 4.23 9.77 -2.29
N LYS A 48 3.37 10.29 -1.42
CA LYS A 48 3.27 11.73 -1.17
C LYS A 48 4.45 12.25 -0.36
N LEU A 49 4.90 11.46 0.62
CA LEU A 49 6.00 11.86 1.49
C LEU A 49 7.36 11.81 0.78
N PHE A 50 7.53 10.84 -0.13
CA PHE A 50 8.77 10.63 -0.89
C PHE A 50 8.47 10.68 -2.38
N PRO A 51 8.34 11.88 -2.97
CA PRO A 51 7.92 12.01 -4.37
C PRO A 51 8.89 11.41 -5.39
N ASN A 52 10.14 11.21 -5.03
CA ASN A 52 11.14 10.59 -5.89
C ASN A 52 11.29 9.07 -5.68
N ALA A 53 10.56 8.52 -4.73
CA ALA A 53 10.57 7.07 -4.49
C ALA A 53 9.69 6.34 -5.49
N ASN A 54 9.96 5.05 -5.70
CA ASN A 54 9.05 4.14 -6.37
C ASN A 54 8.48 3.18 -5.35
N ILE A 55 7.16 3.12 -5.26
CA ILE A 55 6.46 2.25 -4.33
C ILE A 55 5.81 1.11 -5.12
N PHE A 56 6.24 -0.12 -4.86
CA PHE A 56 5.65 -1.31 -5.44
C PHE A 56 4.67 -1.90 -4.44
N THR A 57 3.42 -1.98 -4.84
CA THR A 57 2.29 -2.29 -3.97
C THR A 57 1.71 -3.64 -4.35
N PHE A 58 1.86 -4.62 -3.46
CA PHE A 58 1.45 -6.00 -3.73
C PHE A 58 0.16 -6.29 -2.97
N GLU A 59 -0.90 -6.62 -3.71
CA GLU A 59 -2.19 -6.96 -3.14
C GLU A 59 -2.82 -8.09 -3.96
N PRO A 60 -2.96 -9.29 -3.37
CA PRO A 60 -3.45 -10.45 -4.10
C PRO A 60 -4.97 -10.51 -4.27
N PHE A 61 -5.72 -9.87 -3.36
CA PHE A 61 -7.18 -9.95 -3.41
C PHE A 61 -7.74 -9.00 -4.46
N PRO A 62 -8.56 -9.51 -5.42
CA PRO A 62 -9.05 -8.67 -6.53
C PRO A 62 -9.82 -7.44 -6.09
N THR A 63 -10.68 -7.56 -5.08
CA THR A 63 -11.47 -6.44 -4.56
C THR A 63 -10.57 -5.35 -3.98
N ASN A 64 -9.60 -5.75 -3.16
CA ASN A 64 -8.65 -4.80 -2.56
C ASN A 64 -7.75 -4.20 -3.62
N PHE A 65 -7.31 -5.00 -4.60
CA PHE A 65 -6.47 -4.50 -5.68
C PHE A 65 -7.18 -3.42 -6.49
N GLU A 66 -8.46 -3.62 -6.77
CA GLU A 66 -9.27 -2.62 -7.45
C GLU A 66 -9.33 -1.32 -6.65
N MET A 67 -9.47 -1.41 -5.34
CA MET A 67 -9.47 -0.24 -4.46
C MET A 67 -8.10 0.45 -4.44
N VAL A 68 -7.01 -0.31 -4.50
CA VAL A 68 -5.66 0.27 -4.66
C VAL A 68 -5.59 1.13 -5.92
N GLN A 69 -6.06 0.59 -7.04
CA GLN A 69 -6.05 1.31 -8.31
C GLN A 69 -6.92 2.56 -8.27
N GLN A 70 -8.11 2.47 -7.67
CA GLN A 70 -8.99 3.63 -7.50
C GLN A 70 -8.35 4.71 -6.64
N ASN A 71 -7.71 4.32 -5.55
CA ASN A 71 -7.07 5.28 -4.65
C ASN A 71 -5.86 5.94 -5.30
N ILE A 72 -5.07 5.21 -6.06
CA ILE A 72 -3.96 5.79 -6.84
C ILE A 72 -4.48 6.88 -7.77
N SER A 73 -5.58 6.61 -8.48
CA SER A 73 -6.20 7.58 -9.36
C SER A 73 -6.77 8.78 -8.60
N ASN A 74 -7.52 8.51 -7.53
CA ASN A 74 -8.19 9.56 -6.75
C ASN A 74 -7.22 10.52 -6.07
N PHE A 75 -6.09 10.02 -5.62
CA PHE A 75 -5.07 10.84 -4.96
C PHE A 75 -3.97 11.31 -5.92
N GLU A 76 -4.09 10.97 -7.19
CA GLU A 76 -3.22 11.48 -8.27
C GLU A 76 -1.73 11.22 -8.04
N VAL A 77 -1.40 10.10 -7.42
CA VAL A 77 0.01 9.72 -7.22
C VAL A 77 0.52 8.97 -8.44
N LYS A 78 1.76 9.24 -8.85
CA LYS A 78 2.35 8.69 -10.08
C LYS A 78 3.46 7.69 -9.82
N ASN A 79 3.90 7.58 -8.58
CA ASN A 79 5.05 6.77 -8.19
C ASN A 79 4.66 5.50 -7.42
N VAL A 80 3.38 5.11 -7.47
CA VAL A 80 2.89 3.84 -6.93
C VAL A 80 2.62 2.89 -8.10
N HIS A 81 3.19 1.70 -8.01
CA HIS A 81 3.09 0.67 -9.05
C HIS A 81 2.36 -0.55 -8.45
N PRO A 82 1.05 -0.72 -8.73
CA PRO A 82 0.27 -1.81 -8.14
C PRO A 82 0.55 -3.13 -8.86
N ILE A 83 0.68 -4.19 -8.09
CA ILE A 83 0.96 -5.54 -8.60
C ILE A 83 0.00 -6.51 -7.91
N SER A 84 -0.79 -7.24 -8.72
CA SER A 84 -1.79 -8.18 -8.22
C SER A 84 -1.21 -9.58 -8.10
N ILE A 85 -0.24 -9.74 -7.22
CA ILE A 85 0.35 -11.05 -6.93
C ILE A 85 0.59 -11.21 -5.43
N CYS A 86 0.60 -12.46 -4.99
CA CYS A 86 1.01 -12.81 -3.64
C CYS A 86 2.50 -13.13 -3.64
N LEU A 87 3.27 -12.45 -2.82
CA LEU A 87 4.68 -12.75 -2.66
C LEU A 87 4.86 -13.97 -1.75
N SER A 88 5.69 -14.89 -2.20
CA SER A 88 5.95 -16.15 -1.51
C SER A 88 7.40 -16.57 -1.78
N ASN A 89 7.96 -17.37 -0.89
CA ASN A 89 9.27 -17.98 -1.10
C ASN A 89 9.21 -19.28 -1.92
N SER A 90 8.04 -19.62 -2.44
CA SER A 90 7.85 -20.79 -3.31
C SER A 90 7.32 -20.37 -4.67
N ILE A 91 7.59 -21.18 -5.67
CA ILE A 91 7.11 -20.97 -7.03
C ILE A 91 5.83 -21.79 -7.22
N GLY A 92 4.84 -21.19 -7.88
CA GLY A 92 3.59 -21.86 -8.19
C GLY A 92 2.37 -21.03 -7.82
N GLU A 93 1.21 -21.69 -7.86
CA GLU A 93 -0.04 -21.06 -7.53
C GLU A 93 -0.33 -21.19 -6.04
N THR A 94 -1.02 -20.18 -5.51
CA THR A 94 -1.51 -20.16 -4.14
C THR A 94 -3.01 -19.88 -4.16
N SER A 95 -3.74 -20.61 -3.34
CA SER A 95 -5.17 -20.38 -3.17
C SER A 95 -5.41 -19.50 -1.96
N PHE A 96 -6.35 -18.56 -2.11
CA PHE A 96 -6.77 -17.68 -1.03
C PHE A 96 -8.22 -17.94 -0.68
N TYR A 97 -8.50 -17.97 0.60
CA TYR A 97 -9.85 -18.03 1.11
C TYR A 97 -10.22 -16.67 1.65
N VAL A 98 -11.23 -16.06 1.06
CA VAL A 98 -11.73 -14.77 1.53
C VAL A 98 -12.82 -15.06 2.55
N SER A 99 -12.66 -14.55 3.75
CA SER A 99 -13.65 -14.69 4.79
C SER A 99 -14.90 -13.85 4.48
N SER A 100 -15.99 -14.07 5.25
CA SER A 100 -17.27 -13.40 5.03
C SER A 100 -17.26 -11.91 5.39
N GLY A 101 -16.12 -11.32 5.57
CA GLY A 101 -15.99 -9.88 5.80
C GLY A 101 -16.09 -9.46 7.25
N LYS A 102 -15.98 -10.37 8.19
CA LYS A 102 -15.93 -10.01 9.61
C LYS A 102 -14.55 -9.43 9.93
N PRO A 103 -14.48 -8.33 10.68
CA PRO A 103 -13.18 -7.79 11.10
C PRO A 103 -12.37 -8.81 11.88
N GLY A 104 -11.09 -8.90 11.56
CA GLY A 104 -10.18 -9.82 12.21
C GLY A 104 -10.11 -11.22 11.62
N ASP A 105 -10.97 -11.56 10.66
CA ASP A 105 -10.85 -12.80 9.91
C ASP A 105 -9.64 -12.74 9.00
N ALA A 106 -8.87 -13.82 8.97
CA ALA A 106 -7.69 -13.88 8.13
C ALA A 106 -8.08 -13.98 6.66
N GLU A 107 -7.50 -13.15 5.84
CA GLU A 107 -7.59 -13.23 4.40
C GLU A 107 -6.39 -14.03 3.90
N ASN A 108 -6.58 -15.28 3.62
CA ASN A 108 -5.47 -16.16 3.28
C ASN A 108 -5.61 -16.76 1.90
#